data_c48e4d556402589c564b8688fd1e1cb3
#
_entry.id   c48e4d556402589c564b8688fd1e1cb3
#
_cell.length_a   1.000
_cell.length_b   1.000
_cell.length_c   1.000
_cell.angle_alpha   90.00
_cell.angle_beta   90.00
_cell.angle_gamma   90.00
#
_symmetry.space_group_name_H-M   'P 1'
#
loop_
_entity.id
_entity.type
_entity.pdbx_description
1 polymer ?
#
loop_
_entity_poly.entity_id
_entity_poly.type
_entity_poly.pdbx_seq_one_letter_code
_entity_poly.pdbx_strand_id
1 'polypeptide(L)'
;MPYAIMRFEKRKGGPASAIEKHHERKKEQYASNPDVDTKRSHLNYHLIQPRHKYYAEIQSRIERAQRENPKCKVRKDSVKFIDTIVTATPEYLARLLPEQVRRYFERALDFFKKEVGESNIFSAVVHMDERNPHMHLCFVPLTKDNRLSAKEVIGGRDKLVEWQDNFHDHMASEFPELERGQSAAVTRRKHIPTWLYKQSHRLTDEMKQIRTELEQIGTLNAKRQREKILKLLEQWYPQVNAFEAKLKPYDEQIQILRQNALIERRDAERAQWEQHQEHLEKMSLIYELQECQDFIDSIPQDLREQLKEHYEAQLKQKQEQQFGH
;
A
#
# COMPACT_ATOMS: atom_id res chain seq x y z
N MET A 1 4.45 1.21 8.18
CA MET A 1 5.21 1.01 6.92
C MET A 1 4.37 1.46 5.74
N PRO A 2 4.84 2.39 4.91
CA PRO A 2 4.11 2.89 3.76
C PRO A 2 4.32 1.99 2.54
N TYR A 3 3.28 1.31 2.08
CA TYR A 3 3.35 0.42 0.92
C TYR A 3 2.71 1.04 -0.31
N ALA A 4 3.37 0.90 -1.48
CA ALA A 4 2.73 1.09 -2.77
C ALA A 4 1.86 -0.13 -3.10
N ILE A 5 0.61 0.09 -3.45
CA ILE A 5 -0.39 -0.98 -3.63
C ILE A 5 -0.94 -0.92 -5.05
N MET A 6 -0.84 -2.05 -5.76
CA MET A 6 -1.41 -2.23 -7.09
C MET A 6 -2.11 -3.60 -7.14
N ARG A 7 -3.31 -3.65 -7.75
CA ARG A 7 -4.07 -4.90 -7.92
C ARG A 7 -4.78 -4.92 -9.26
N PHE A 8 -4.67 -6.05 -9.95
CA PHE A 8 -5.35 -6.30 -11.22
C PHE A 8 -6.64 -7.10 -11.02
N GLU A 9 -7.71 -6.67 -11.65
CA GLU A 9 -8.93 -7.43 -11.78
C GLU A 9 -9.26 -7.70 -13.25
N LYS A 10 -9.28 -8.99 -13.63
CA LYS A 10 -9.53 -9.44 -15.00
C LYS A 10 -11.03 -9.44 -15.32
N ARG A 11 -11.46 -8.71 -16.35
CA ARG A 11 -12.86 -8.57 -16.74
C ARG A 11 -13.15 -9.16 -18.12
N LYS A 12 -14.14 -10.04 -18.17
CA LYS A 12 -14.55 -10.73 -19.43
C LYS A 12 -15.56 -9.94 -20.27
N GLY A 13 -15.89 -8.72 -19.90
CA GLY A 13 -16.68 -7.77 -20.69
C GLY A 13 -18.14 -7.57 -20.29
N GLY A 14 -18.80 -8.53 -19.64
CA GLY A 14 -20.21 -8.40 -19.25
C GLY A 14 -20.55 -7.24 -18.28
N PRO A 15 -19.74 -6.94 -17.28
CA PRO A 15 -20.04 -5.89 -16.29
C PRO A 15 -19.43 -4.52 -16.61
N ALA A 16 -18.99 -4.24 -17.83
CA ALA A 16 -18.35 -2.95 -18.15
C ALA A 16 -19.21 -1.74 -17.76
N SER A 17 -20.53 -1.80 -17.97
CA SER A 17 -21.45 -0.73 -17.56
C SER A 17 -21.59 -0.56 -16.04
N ALA A 18 -21.51 -1.65 -15.28
CA ALA A 18 -21.58 -1.59 -13.81
C ALA A 18 -20.31 -0.98 -13.22
N ILE A 19 -19.15 -1.32 -13.81
CA ILE A 19 -17.84 -0.75 -13.45
C ILE A 19 -17.79 0.73 -13.84
N GLU A 20 -18.20 1.09 -15.05
CA GLU A 20 -18.33 2.48 -15.49
C GLU A 20 -19.19 3.30 -14.53
N LYS A 21 -20.37 2.77 -14.14
CA LYS A 21 -21.26 3.46 -13.19
C LYS A 21 -20.60 3.67 -11.82
N HIS A 22 -19.73 2.76 -11.39
CA HIS A 22 -18.96 2.92 -10.15
C HIS A 22 -17.86 3.96 -10.31
N HIS A 23 -17.05 3.85 -11.36
CA HIS A 23 -15.93 4.75 -11.60
C HIS A 23 -16.37 6.19 -11.85
N GLU A 24 -17.43 6.37 -12.64
CA GLU A 24 -17.96 7.67 -13.02
C GLU A 24 -19.02 8.22 -12.04
N ARG A 25 -19.18 7.56 -10.87
CA ARG A 25 -20.16 7.95 -9.84
C ARG A 25 -21.59 8.18 -10.41
N LYS A 26 -22.02 7.31 -11.34
CA LYS A 26 -23.36 7.39 -11.99
C LYS A 26 -24.46 6.61 -11.26
N LYS A 27 -24.27 6.25 -9.99
CA LYS A 27 -25.26 5.58 -9.14
C LYS A 27 -25.83 6.56 -8.12
N GLU A 28 -27.10 6.46 -7.84
CA GLU A 28 -27.74 7.24 -6.78
C GLU A 28 -27.34 6.73 -5.38
N GLN A 29 -27.14 5.43 -5.25
CA GLN A 29 -26.77 4.79 -3.99
C GLN A 29 -25.65 3.76 -4.20
N TYR A 30 -24.74 3.70 -3.23
CA TYR A 30 -23.60 2.79 -3.21
C TYR A 30 -23.71 1.75 -2.08
N ALA A 31 -24.86 1.04 -2.02
CA ALA A 31 -25.13 0.06 -0.96
C ALA A 31 -24.02 -1.01 -0.79
N SER A 32 -23.33 -1.36 -1.88
CA SER A 32 -22.18 -2.29 -1.86
C SER A 32 -20.87 -1.63 -1.41
N ASN A 33 -20.82 -0.30 -1.32
CA ASN A 33 -19.65 0.46 -0.90
C ASN A 33 -20.08 1.66 -0.04
N PRO A 34 -20.33 1.45 1.26
CA PRO A 34 -20.81 2.50 2.17
C PRO A 34 -19.78 3.61 2.44
N ASP A 35 -18.52 3.41 2.02
CA ASP A 35 -17.46 4.41 2.20
C ASP A 35 -17.55 5.58 1.22
N VAL A 36 -18.41 5.48 0.18
CA VAL A 36 -18.57 6.56 -0.80
C VAL A 36 -19.35 7.72 -0.19
N ASP A 37 -18.66 8.84 -0.01
CA ASP A 37 -19.29 10.11 0.36
C ASP A 37 -19.63 10.91 -0.90
N THR A 38 -20.88 10.81 -1.34
CA THR A 38 -21.36 11.50 -2.56
C THR A 38 -21.21 13.01 -2.52
N LYS A 39 -21.15 13.63 -1.32
CA LYS A 39 -20.89 15.07 -1.16
C LYS A 39 -19.48 15.46 -1.56
N ARG A 40 -18.54 14.51 -1.50
CA ARG A 40 -17.13 14.68 -1.87
C ARG A 40 -16.83 14.22 -3.29
N SER A 41 -17.78 13.66 -4.04
CA SER A 41 -17.52 13.13 -5.39
C SER A 41 -17.05 14.19 -6.39
N HIS A 42 -17.28 15.47 -6.12
CA HIS A 42 -16.74 16.58 -6.91
C HIS A 42 -15.21 16.75 -6.79
N LEU A 43 -14.58 16.08 -5.81
CA LEU A 43 -13.12 16.04 -5.64
C LEU A 43 -12.47 14.96 -6.49
N ASN A 44 -13.24 14.04 -7.06
CA ASN A 44 -12.72 13.01 -7.96
C ASN A 44 -12.26 13.66 -9.27
N TYR A 45 -11.21 13.12 -9.85
CA TYR A 45 -10.67 13.66 -11.10
C TYR A 45 -10.13 12.57 -12.02
N HIS A 46 -10.12 12.87 -13.32
CA HIS A 46 -9.54 11.99 -14.31
C HIS A 46 -8.11 12.41 -14.65
N LEU A 47 -7.22 11.44 -14.75
CA LEU A 47 -5.92 11.57 -15.41
C LEU A 47 -6.03 11.15 -16.89
N ILE A 48 -6.89 10.17 -17.18
CA ILE A 48 -7.33 9.84 -18.53
C ILE A 48 -8.85 9.71 -18.51
N GLN A 49 -9.52 10.63 -19.19
CA GLN A 49 -10.98 10.61 -19.31
C GLN A 49 -11.39 9.79 -20.54
N PRO A 50 -12.30 8.80 -20.40
CA PRO A 50 -12.84 8.06 -21.53
C PRO A 50 -13.65 8.99 -22.45
N ARG A 51 -13.46 8.88 -23.77
CA ARG A 51 -14.22 9.69 -24.74
C ARG A 51 -15.65 9.17 -24.95
N HIS A 52 -15.82 7.87 -24.74
CA HIS A 52 -17.07 7.15 -24.92
C HIS A 52 -17.37 6.28 -23.69
N LYS A 53 -18.50 5.57 -23.74
CA LYS A 53 -18.79 4.53 -22.73
C LYS A 53 -17.71 3.45 -22.74
N TYR A 54 -17.40 2.85 -21.61
CA TYR A 54 -16.35 1.84 -21.46
C TYR A 54 -16.46 0.71 -22.49
N TYR A 55 -17.68 0.26 -22.77
CA TYR A 55 -17.89 -0.76 -23.80
C TYR A 55 -17.37 -0.32 -25.18
N ALA A 56 -17.67 0.91 -25.60
CA ALA A 56 -17.21 1.45 -26.89
C ALA A 56 -15.68 1.64 -26.91
N GLU A 57 -15.09 2.12 -25.81
CA GLU A 57 -13.64 2.26 -25.67
C GLU A 57 -12.92 0.91 -25.80
N ILE A 58 -13.46 -0.14 -25.19
CA ILE A 58 -12.93 -1.50 -25.27
C ILE A 58 -13.06 -2.04 -26.70
N GLN A 59 -14.24 -1.93 -27.31
CA GLN A 59 -14.48 -2.44 -28.67
C GLN A 59 -13.57 -1.73 -29.70
N SER A 60 -13.48 -0.42 -29.66
CA SER A 60 -12.62 0.35 -30.58
C SER A 60 -11.16 -0.11 -30.55
N ARG A 61 -10.61 -0.42 -29.35
CA ARG A 61 -9.23 -0.92 -29.21
C ARG A 61 -9.06 -2.34 -29.73
N ILE A 62 -10.03 -3.20 -29.47
CA ILE A 62 -10.05 -4.57 -29.98
C ILE A 62 -10.14 -4.58 -31.50
N GLU A 63 -11.04 -3.78 -32.11
CA GLU A 63 -11.20 -3.65 -33.54
C GLU A 63 -9.94 -3.08 -34.20
N ARG A 64 -9.29 -2.11 -33.60
CA ARG A 64 -7.99 -1.62 -34.04
C ARG A 64 -6.96 -2.76 -34.08
N ALA A 65 -6.85 -3.51 -32.99
CA ALA A 65 -5.93 -4.63 -32.86
C ALA A 65 -6.22 -5.72 -33.95
N GLN A 66 -7.48 -6.01 -34.22
CA GLN A 66 -7.88 -6.96 -35.27
C GLN A 66 -7.56 -6.48 -36.69
N ARG A 67 -7.66 -5.17 -36.93
CA ARG A 67 -7.22 -4.59 -38.23
C ARG A 67 -5.71 -4.67 -38.44
N GLU A 68 -4.95 -4.40 -37.36
CA GLU A 68 -3.48 -4.43 -37.37
C GLU A 68 -2.91 -5.86 -37.33
N ASN A 69 -3.63 -6.79 -36.68
CA ASN A 69 -3.25 -8.20 -36.63
C ASN A 69 -4.46 -9.13 -36.87
N PRO A 70 -4.63 -9.68 -38.09
CA PRO A 70 -5.70 -10.62 -38.40
C PRO A 70 -5.71 -11.90 -37.55
N LYS A 71 -4.61 -12.21 -36.83
CA LYS A 71 -4.52 -13.32 -35.90
C LYS A 71 -5.09 -12.97 -34.51
N CYS A 72 -5.52 -11.74 -34.28
CA CYS A 72 -6.17 -11.31 -33.06
C CYS A 72 -7.56 -11.93 -32.93
N LYS A 73 -7.64 -13.10 -32.30
CA LYS A 73 -8.91 -13.81 -32.08
C LYS A 73 -9.49 -13.40 -30.71
N VAL A 74 -10.75 -12.98 -30.72
CA VAL A 74 -11.50 -12.64 -29.51
C VAL A 74 -12.52 -13.73 -29.22
N ARG A 75 -12.26 -14.57 -28.22
CA ARG A 75 -13.20 -15.61 -27.78
C ARG A 75 -14.25 -15.02 -26.84
N LYS A 76 -15.39 -15.70 -26.69
CA LYS A 76 -16.48 -15.28 -25.79
C LYS A 76 -16.01 -15.14 -24.33
N ASP A 77 -15.08 -15.98 -23.89
CA ASP A 77 -14.53 -16.04 -22.55
C ASP A 77 -13.23 -15.21 -22.37
N SER A 78 -12.77 -14.53 -23.41
CA SER A 78 -11.56 -13.68 -23.35
C SER A 78 -11.73 -12.58 -22.31
N VAL A 79 -10.65 -12.30 -21.58
CA VAL A 79 -10.53 -11.10 -20.75
C VAL A 79 -10.40 -9.90 -21.70
N LYS A 80 -11.39 -9.00 -21.68
CA LYS A 80 -11.49 -7.88 -22.61
C LYS A 80 -10.84 -6.60 -22.08
N PHE A 81 -10.83 -6.44 -20.77
CA PHE A 81 -10.12 -5.34 -20.11
C PHE A 81 -9.67 -5.74 -18.70
N ILE A 82 -8.75 -4.96 -18.20
CA ILE A 82 -8.23 -5.04 -16.85
C ILE A 82 -8.68 -3.78 -16.11
N ASP A 83 -9.24 -3.96 -14.93
CA ASP A 83 -9.50 -2.91 -13.96
C ASP A 83 -8.38 -2.99 -12.91
N THR A 84 -7.61 -1.94 -12.78
CA THR A 84 -6.47 -1.87 -11.87
C THR A 84 -6.74 -0.86 -10.78
N ILE A 85 -6.65 -1.29 -9.52
CA ILE A 85 -6.69 -0.38 -8.37
C ILE A 85 -5.26 -0.05 -7.98
N VAL A 86 -4.96 1.24 -7.90
CA VAL A 86 -3.69 1.78 -7.42
C VAL A 86 -3.95 2.68 -6.22
N THR A 87 -3.21 2.46 -5.14
CA THR A 87 -3.28 3.26 -3.91
C THR A 87 -1.99 3.10 -3.11
N ALA A 88 -1.93 3.69 -1.93
CA ALA A 88 -0.90 3.41 -0.92
C ALA A 88 -1.56 3.17 0.44
N THR A 89 -0.74 2.87 1.44
CA THR A 89 -1.19 2.79 2.83
C THR A 89 -1.92 4.08 3.21
N PRO A 90 -3.13 4.00 3.84
CA PRO A 90 -3.95 5.18 4.13
C PRO A 90 -3.23 6.27 4.91
N GLU A 91 -2.42 5.89 5.90
CA GLU A 91 -1.65 6.80 6.74
C GLU A 91 -0.57 7.54 5.95
N TYR A 92 -0.06 6.92 4.88
CA TYR A 92 0.91 7.55 3.99
C TYR A 92 0.25 8.64 3.15
N LEU A 93 -0.83 8.30 2.43
CA LEU A 93 -1.54 9.28 1.60
C LEU A 93 -2.13 10.44 2.41
N ALA A 94 -2.55 10.18 3.66
CA ALA A 94 -3.06 11.21 4.56
C ALA A 94 -2.01 12.23 5.03
N ARG A 95 -0.70 11.92 4.92
CA ARG A 95 0.40 12.84 5.26
C ARG A 95 0.83 13.71 4.08
N LEU A 96 0.49 13.31 2.87
CA LEU A 96 0.86 14.04 1.66
C LEU A 96 -0.04 15.27 1.47
N LEU A 97 0.55 16.32 0.93
CA LEU A 97 -0.22 17.48 0.44
C LEU A 97 -1.06 17.08 -0.78
N PRO A 98 -2.17 17.78 -1.08
CA PRO A 98 -3.05 17.44 -2.21
C PRO A 98 -2.31 17.32 -3.56
N GLU A 99 -1.37 18.21 -3.83
CA GLU A 99 -0.52 18.16 -5.02
C GLU A 99 0.41 16.94 -5.05
N GLN A 100 0.92 16.49 -3.91
CA GLN A 100 1.73 15.29 -3.79
C GLN A 100 0.89 14.02 -3.99
N VAL A 101 -0.36 14.00 -3.49
CA VAL A 101 -1.31 12.91 -3.77
C VAL A 101 -1.60 12.83 -5.26
N ARG A 102 -1.83 13.97 -5.92
CA ARG A 102 -2.01 14.04 -7.37
C ARG A 102 -0.78 13.51 -8.10
N ARG A 103 0.40 13.96 -7.73
CA ARG A 103 1.67 13.53 -8.31
C ARG A 103 1.92 12.03 -8.14
N TYR A 104 1.52 11.47 -6.99
CA TYR A 104 1.57 10.02 -6.75
C TYR A 104 0.79 9.23 -7.82
N PHE A 105 -0.44 9.64 -8.12
CA PHE A 105 -1.26 8.96 -9.14
C PHE A 105 -0.80 9.24 -10.57
N GLU A 106 -0.28 10.42 -10.86
CA GLU A 106 0.36 10.72 -12.15
C GLU A 106 1.59 9.82 -12.37
N ARG A 107 2.44 9.69 -11.36
CA ARG A 107 3.61 8.80 -11.42
C ARG A 107 3.21 7.34 -11.64
N ALA A 108 2.17 6.89 -10.96
CA ALA A 108 1.63 5.55 -11.17
C ALA A 108 1.08 5.36 -12.59
N LEU A 109 0.39 6.36 -13.15
CA LEU A 109 -0.09 6.33 -14.53
C LEU A 109 1.07 6.23 -15.53
N ASP A 110 2.18 6.96 -15.32
CA ASP A 110 3.37 6.91 -16.16
C ASP A 110 3.97 5.49 -16.23
N PHE A 111 3.97 4.77 -15.10
CA PHE A 111 4.34 3.36 -15.06
C PHE A 111 3.47 2.52 -15.99
N PHE A 112 2.15 2.64 -15.90
CA PHE A 112 1.23 1.87 -16.73
C PHE A 112 1.33 2.25 -18.22
N LYS A 113 1.52 3.52 -18.54
CA LYS A 113 1.75 3.96 -19.94
C LYS A 113 2.97 3.26 -20.56
N LYS A 114 4.03 3.11 -19.77
CA LYS A 114 5.25 2.42 -20.20
C LYS A 114 5.03 0.91 -20.37
N GLU A 115 4.37 0.28 -19.39
CA GLU A 115 4.26 -1.19 -19.35
C GLU A 115 3.20 -1.76 -20.29
N VAL A 116 2.02 -1.11 -20.40
CA VAL A 116 0.90 -1.63 -21.20
C VAL A 116 0.66 -0.85 -22.50
N GLY A 117 1.33 0.29 -22.68
CA GLY A 117 1.13 1.20 -23.79
C GLY A 117 -0.04 2.16 -23.56
N GLU A 118 0.22 3.46 -23.74
CA GLU A 118 -0.76 4.53 -23.49
C GLU A 118 -2.06 4.34 -24.30
N SER A 119 -1.96 3.93 -25.56
CA SER A 119 -3.11 3.71 -26.43
C SER A 119 -4.06 2.60 -25.96
N ASN A 120 -3.59 1.71 -25.09
CA ASN A 120 -4.39 0.62 -24.54
C ASN A 120 -5.17 1.05 -23.29
N ILE A 121 -4.75 2.14 -22.61
CA ILE A 121 -5.45 2.70 -21.45
C ILE A 121 -6.61 3.57 -21.96
N PHE A 122 -7.81 3.36 -21.41
CA PHE A 122 -8.98 4.14 -21.81
C PHE A 122 -9.61 4.95 -20.67
N SER A 123 -9.27 4.67 -19.43
CA SER A 123 -9.73 5.43 -18.26
C SER A 123 -8.69 5.35 -17.15
N ALA A 124 -8.45 6.47 -16.49
CA ALA A 124 -7.73 6.56 -15.23
C ALA A 124 -8.41 7.64 -14.38
N VAL A 125 -9.23 7.22 -13.39
CA VAL A 125 -9.98 8.10 -12.51
C VAL A 125 -9.50 7.93 -11.07
N VAL A 126 -9.27 9.04 -10.39
CA VAL A 126 -8.88 9.07 -8.97
C VAL A 126 -10.11 9.39 -8.13
N HIS A 127 -10.43 8.51 -7.21
CA HIS A 127 -11.48 8.69 -6.22
C HIS A 127 -10.91 9.29 -4.94
N MET A 128 -11.40 10.48 -4.59
CA MET A 128 -11.09 11.22 -3.37
C MET A 128 -12.28 11.20 -2.38
N ASP A 129 -13.39 10.59 -2.77
CA ASP A 129 -14.65 10.52 -2.06
C ASP A 129 -14.87 9.24 -1.25
N GLU A 130 -13.85 8.40 -1.15
CA GLU A 130 -13.81 7.26 -0.26
C GLU A 130 -12.81 7.47 0.88
N ARG A 131 -12.78 6.54 1.83
CA ARG A 131 -11.90 6.63 3.01
C ARG A 131 -10.42 6.75 2.63
N ASN A 132 -9.99 6.02 1.61
CA ASN A 132 -8.62 6.06 1.12
C ASN A 132 -8.58 6.46 -0.35
N PRO A 133 -7.85 7.52 -0.73
CA PRO A 133 -7.68 7.89 -2.12
C PRO A 133 -7.12 6.72 -2.95
N HIS A 134 -7.71 6.47 -4.11
CA HIS A 134 -7.27 5.42 -5.01
C HIS A 134 -7.59 5.74 -6.46
N MET A 135 -6.78 5.20 -7.36
CA MET A 135 -7.00 5.32 -8.81
C MET A 135 -7.53 4.01 -9.35
N HIS A 136 -8.62 4.08 -10.11
CA HIS A 136 -9.04 3.04 -11.03
C HIS A 136 -8.44 3.32 -12.41
N LEU A 137 -7.62 2.40 -12.90
CA LEU A 137 -7.02 2.47 -14.22
C LEU A 137 -7.49 1.28 -15.05
N CYS A 138 -8.13 1.57 -16.19
CA CYS A 138 -8.68 0.55 -17.07
C CYS A 138 -7.93 0.51 -18.40
N PHE A 139 -7.52 -0.69 -18.84
CA PHE A 139 -6.87 -0.88 -20.12
C PHE A 139 -7.28 -2.20 -20.80
N VAL A 140 -7.16 -2.24 -22.13
CA VAL A 140 -7.34 -3.48 -22.92
C VAL A 140 -6.01 -4.21 -22.98
N PRO A 141 -5.91 -5.49 -22.57
CA PRO A 141 -4.64 -6.22 -22.50
C PRO A 141 -4.19 -6.69 -23.89
N LEU A 142 -3.72 -5.75 -24.70
CA LEU A 142 -3.13 -6.00 -26.01
C LEU A 142 -1.63 -6.22 -25.87
N THR A 143 -1.13 -7.25 -26.52
CA THR A 143 0.31 -7.54 -26.64
C THR A 143 0.97 -6.59 -27.64
N LYS A 144 2.31 -6.54 -27.68
CA LYS A 144 3.07 -5.71 -28.62
C LYS A 144 2.76 -6.02 -30.08
N ASP A 145 2.34 -7.25 -30.38
CA ASP A 145 1.92 -7.73 -31.70
C ASP A 145 0.38 -7.67 -31.87
N ASN A 146 -0.31 -6.85 -31.10
CA ASN A 146 -1.75 -6.60 -31.17
C ASN A 146 -2.63 -7.87 -31.04
N ARG A 147 -2.28 -8.77 -30.13
CA ARG A 147 -3.18 -9.88 -29.72
C ARG A 147 -3.84 -9.57 -28.39
N LEU A 148 -5.10 -9.92 -28.26
CA LEU A 148 -5.82 -9.80 -26.98
C LEU A 148 -5.42 -10.96 -26.04
N SER A 149 -4.53 -10.69 -25.08
CA SER A 149 -4.01 -11.73 -24.18
C SER A 149 -3.65 -11.20 -22.78
N ALA A 150 -4.61 -11.23 -21.86
CA ALA A 150 -4.33 -10.92 -20.47
C ALA A 150 -3.29 -11.87 -19.84
N LYS A 151 -3.17 -13.11 -20.34
CA LYS A 151 -2.15 -14.07 -19.87
C LYS A 151 -0.74 -13.63 -20.25
N GLU A 152 -0.55 -13.06 -21.42
CA GLU A 152 0.77 -12.58 -21.87
C GLU A 152 1.13 -11.24 -21.26
N VAL A 153 0.16 -10.32 -21.15
CA VAL A 153 0.39 -8.98 -20.61
C VAL A 153 0.61 -9.03 -19.10
N ILE A 154 -0.33 -9.60 -18.34
CA ILE A 154 -0.25 -9.61 -16.85
C ILE A 154 0.47 -10.86 -16.32
N GLY A 155 0.36 -11.98 -17.04
CA GLY A 155 1.00 -13.23 -16.69
C GLY A 155 0.31 -14.03 -15.61
N GLY A 156 1.06 -14.99 -15.06
CA GLY A 156 0.74 -15.81 -13.91
C GLY A 156 1.31 -15.22 -12.60
N ARG A 157 1.45 -16.10 -11.61
CA ARG A 157 1.88 -15.71 -10.26
C ARG A 157 3.25 -15.01 -10.23
N ASP A 158 4.23 -15.57 -10.93
CA ASP A 158 5.60 -15.05 -10.91
C ASP A 158 5.68 -13.67 -11.58
N LYS A 159 5.01 -13.53 -12.72
CA LYS A 159 4.93 -12.23 -13.40
C LYS A 159 4.16 -11.18 -12.60
N LEU A 160 3.19 -11.59 -11.76
CA LEU A 160 2.52 -10.67 -10.83
C LEU A 160 3.45 -10.19 -9.70
N VAL A 161 4.41 -10.99 -9.29
CA VAL A 161 5.46 -10.55 -8.34
C VAL A 161 6.36 -9.54 -9.02
N GLU A 162 6.83 -9.82 -10.25
CA GLU A 162 7.62 -8.89 -11.06
C GLU A 162 6.90 -7.54 -11.29
N TRP A 163 5.60 -7.57 -11.56
CA TRP A 163 4.78 -6.35 -11.65
C TRP A 163 4.82 -5.51 -10.36
N GLN A 164 4.74 -6.17 -9.19
CA GLN A 164 4.80 -5.49 -7.90
C GLN A 164 6.20 -4.92 -7.62
N ASP A 165 7.25 -5.65 -7.99
CA ASP A 165 8.64 -5.21 -7.82
C ASP A 165 8.91 -3.99 -8.69
N ASN A 166 8.63 -4.07 -9.99
CA ASN A 166 8.81 -2.98 -10.94
C ASN A 166 7.97 -1.74 -10.60
N PHE A 167 6.73 -1.94 -10.13
CA PHE A 167 5.87 -0.85 -9.67
C PHE A 167 6.44 -0.16 -8.44
N HIS A 168 6.88 -0.94 -7.45
CA HIS A 168 7.54 -0.39 -6.27
C HIS A 168 8.76 0.44 -6.66
N ASP A 169 9.69 -0.12 -7.45
CA ASP A 169 10.93 0.57 -7.84
C ASP A 169 10.65 1.87 -8.61
N HIS A 170 9.64 1.83 -9.50
CA HIS A 170 9.21 3.02 -10.21
C HIS A 170 8.65 4.10 -9.27
N MET A 171 7.82 3.71 -8.30
CA MET A 171 7.25 4.65 -7.33
C MET A 171 8.30 5.15 -6.33
N ALA A 172 9.15 4.26 -5.81
CA ALA A 172 10.18 4.60 -4.83
C ALA A 172 11.25 5.55 -5.38
N SER A 173 11.47 5.61 -6.69
CA SER A 173 12.39 6.57 -7.31
C SER A 173 11.97 8.03 -7.12
N GLU A 174 10.69 8.31 -6.83
CA GLU A 174 10.15 9.63 -6.53
C GLU A 174 9.62 9.75 -5.10
N PHE A 175 9.16 8.64 -4.54
CA PHE A 175 8.63 8.53 -3.18
C PHE A 175 9.45 7.50 -2.39
N PRO A 176 10.67 7.86 -1.93
CA PRO A 176 11.64 6.91 -1.37
C PRO A 176 11.22 6.28 -0.04
N GLU A 177 10.20 6.83 0.63
CA GLU A 177 9.65 6.27 1.87
C GLU A 177 8.78 5.03 1.63
N LEU A 178 8.39 4.75 0.37
CA LEU A 178 7.58 3.60 0.05
C LEU A 178 8.38 2.31 0.15
N GLU A 179 7.79 1.35 0.83
CA GLU A 179 8.36 0.03 1.00
C GLU A 179 7.69 -0.99 0.07
N ARG A 180 8.48 -2.01 -0.31
CA ARG A 180 7.95 -3.16 -1.02
C ARG A 180 7.20 -4.07 -0.06
N GLY A 181 5.90 -4.24 -0.28
CA GLY A 181 5.09 -5.15 0.53
C GLY A 181 5.57 -6.60 0.42
N GLN A 182 5.39 -7.36 1.49
CA GLN A 182 5.77 -8.78 1.51
C GLN A 182 4.87 -9.60 0.58
N SER A 183 5.46 -10.56 -0.13
CA SER A 183 4.71 -11.41 -1.05
C SER A 183 3.74 -12.33 -0.30
N ALA A 184 2.60 -12.67 -0.94
CA ALA A 184 1.63 -13.61 -0.39
C ALA A 184 2.24 -15.02 -0.17
N ALA A 185 3.35 -15.35 -0.83
CA ALA A 185 4.06 -16.61 -0.62
C ALA A 185 4.74 -16.66 0.76
N VAL A 186 5.30 -15.54 1.19
CA VAL A 186 5.96 -15.38 2.51
C VAL A 186 4.92 -15.26 3.61
N THR A 187 3.94 -14.36 3.43
CA THR A 187 2.93 -14.07 4.46
C THR A 187 1.84 -15.12 4.57
N ARG A 188 1.72 -16.03 3.58
CA ARG A 188 0.62 -17.00 3.44
C ARG A 188 -0.78 -16.35 3.48
N ARG A 189 -0.87 -15.03 3.31
CA ARG A 189 -2.13 -14.29 3.33
C ARG A 189 -2.98 -14.68 2.13
N LYS A 190 -4.21 -15.13 2.38
CA LYS A 190 -5.22 -15.32 1.34
C LYS A 190 -6.04 -14.04 1.20
N HIS A 191 -6.61 -13.83 0.02
CA HIS A 191 -7.47 -12.68 -0.25
C HIS A 191 -8.70 -12.70 0.66
N ILE A 192 -8.86 -11.65 1.47
CA ILE A 192 -10.09 -11.39 2.20
C ILE A 192 -10.96 -10.49 1.34
N PRO A 193 -12.24 -10.82 1.10
CA PRO A 193 -13.13 -9.97 0.33
C PRO A 193 -13.21 -8.56 0.92
N THR A 194 -13.11 -7.55 0.06
CA THR A 194 -13.08 -6.15 0.48
C THR A 194 -14.31 -5.75 1.31
N TRP A 195 -15.50 -6.31 0.99
CA TRP A 195 -16.72 -6.04 1.76
C TRP A 195 -16.59 -6.50 3.21
N LEU A 196 -15.89 -7.61 3.47
CA LEU A 196 -15.68 -8.14 4.83
C LEU A 196 -14.81 -7.18 5.65
N TYR A 197 -13.73 -6.70 5.04
CA TYR A 197 -12.86 -5.70 5.64
C TYR A 197 -13.61 -4.38 5.93
N LYS A 198 -14.37 -3.88 4.96
CA LYS A 198 -15.18 -2.66 5.12
C LYS A 198 -16.24 -2.79 6.21
N GLN A 199 -16.91 -3.93 6.27
CA GLN A 199 -17.91 -4.20 7.31
C GLN A 199 -17.29 -4.26 8.72
N SER A 200 -16.10 -4.87 8.87
CA SER A 200 -15.42 -4.91 10.17
C SER A 200 -15.03 -3.51 10.67
N HIS A 201 -14.51 -2.67 9.78
CA HIS A 201 -14.20 -1.27 10.12
C HIS A 201 -15.44 -0.49 10.53
N ARG A 202 -16.53 -0.60 9.77
CA ARG A 202 -17.79 0.05 10.10
C ARG A 202 -18.30 -0.33 11.48
N LEU A 203 -18.34 -1.64 11.79
CA LEU A 203 -18.76 -2.12 13.10
C LEU A 203 -17.85 -1.61 14.23
N THR A 204 -16.57 -1.48 13.96
CA THR A 204 -15.60 -0.92 14.92
C THR A 204 -15.85 0.58 15.17
N ASP A 205 -16.15 1.35 14.12
CA ASP A 205 -16.41 2.78 14.26
C ASP A 205 -17.76 3.02 14.97
N GLU A 206 -18.79 2.22 14.68
CA GLU A 206 -20.07 2.24 15.42
C GLU A 206 -19.86 1.87 16.92
N MET A 207 -19.01 0.89 17.23
CA MET A 207 -18.65 0.55 18.62
C MET A 207 -17.94 1.72 19.32
N LYS A 208 -17.00 2.41 18.65
CA LYS A 208 -16.34 3.60 19.21
C LYS A 208 -17.35 4.69 19.52
N GLN A 209 -18.32 4.92 18.62
CA GLN A 209 -19.39 5.88 18.84
C GLN A 209 -20.21 5.52 20.09
N ILE A 210 -20.63 4.27 20.24
CA ILE A 210 -21.33 3.77 21.43
C ILE A 210 -20.52 4.04 22.69
N ARG A 211 -19.20 3.77 22.67
CA ARG A 211 -18.29 4.02 23.80
C ARG A 211 -18.24 5.51 24.14
N THR A 212 -18.10 6.38 23.15
CA THR A 212 -18.07 7.84 23.36
C THR A 212 -19.37 8.34 24.01
N GLU A 213 -20.53 7.83 23.57
CA GLU A 213 -21.82 8.19 24.17
C GLU A 213 -21.95 7.68 25.62
N LEU A 214 -21.36 6.50 25.93
CA LEU A 214 -21.31 5.99 27.31
C LEU A 214 -20.44 6.88 28.23
N GLU A 215 -19.29 7.34 27.72
CA GLU A 215 -18.39 8.23 28.47
C GLU A 215 -19.00 9.62 28.75
N GLN A 216 -19.96 10.05 27.96
CA GLN A 216 -20.68 11.32 28.10
C GLN A 216 -21.88 11.27 29.08
N ILE A 217 -22.15 10.12 29.71
CA ILE A 217 -23.24 10.01 30.68
C ILE A 217 -22.91 10.82 31.94
N GLY A 218 -23.74 11.79 32.23
CA GLY A 218 -23.69 12.57 33.48
C GLY A 218 -25.02 12.51 34.22
N THR A 219 -25.06 13.02 35.44
CA THR A 219 -26.26 12.99 36.30
C THR A 219 -27.50 13.68 35.68
N LEU A 220 -27.28 14.73 34.92
CA LEU A 220 -28.36 15.53 34.29
C LEU A 220 -28.85 14.98 32.97
N ASN A 221 -28.09 14.17 32.27
CA ASN A 221 -28.40 13.68 30.92
C ASN A 221 -28.62 12.17 30.83
N ALA A 222 -28.49 11.43 31.94
CA ALA A 222 -28.48 9.98 31.99
C ALA A 222 -29.66 9.32 31.22
N LYS A 223 -30.89 9.80 31.40
CA LYS A 223 -32.07 9.25 30.73
C LYS A 223 -31.97 9.39 29.20
N ARG A 224 -31.62 10.58 28.72
CA ARG A 224 -31.49 10.89 27.28
C ARG A 224 -30.34 10.08 26.65
N GLN A 225 -29.19 10.00 27.32
CA GLN A 225 -28.04 9.22 26.83
C GLN A 225 -28.33 7.73 26.79
N ARG A 226 -29.01 7.19 27.81
CA ARG A 226 -29.44 5.78 27.82
C ARG A 226 -30.32 5.45 26.60
N GLU A 227 -31.34 6.27 26.31
CA GLU A 227 -32.21 6.05 25.15
C GLU A 227 -31.44 6.10 23.82
N LYS A 228 -30.47 7.02 23.69
CA LYS A 228 -29.61 7.12 22.52
C LYS A 228 -28.72 5.89 22.33
N ILE A 229 -28.10 5.43 23.42
CA ILE A 229 -27.23 4.25 23.42
C ILE A 229 -28.05 2.99 23.10
N LEU A 230 -29.22 2.82 23.68
CA LEU A 230 -30.08 1.68 23.38
C LEU A 230 -30.42 1.62 21.89
N LYS A 231 -30.79 2.75 21.25
CA LYS A 231 -31.05 2.78 19.80
C LYS A 231 -29.82 2.40 18.97
N LEU A 232 -28.63 2.87 19.37
CA LEU A 232 -27.38 2.50 18.69
C LEU A 232 -27.09 0.99 18.83
N LEU A 233 -27.28 0.41 20.01
CA LEU A 233 -27.08 -1.01 20.27
C LEU A 233 -28.12 -1.86 19.53
N GLU A 234 -29.39 -1.47 19.46
CA GLU A 234 -30.43 -2.15 18.69
C GLU A 234 -30.12 -2.21 17.19
N GLN A 235 -29.44 -1.21 16.66
CA GLN A 235 -28.99 -1.18 15.26
C GLN A 235 -27.69 -1.97 15.06
N TRP A 236 -26.76 -1.88 15.98
CA TRP A 236 -25.42 -2.48 15.88
C TRP A 236 -25.43 -4.01 16.09
N TYR A 237 -26.14 -4.50 17.12
CA TYR A 237 -26.11 -5.90 17.51
C TYR A 237 -26.55 -6.89 16.41
N PRO A 238 -27.64 -6.66 15.66
CA PRO A 238 -28.02 -7.53 14.53
C PRO A 238 -26.96 -7.55 13.43
N GLN A 239 -26.26 -6.45 13.20
CA GLN A 239 -25.21 -6.36 12.19
C GLN A 239 -23.97 -7.18 12.59
N VAL A 240 -23.61 -7.19 13.89
CA VAL A 240 -22.53 -8.03 14.41
C VAL A 240 -22.85 -9.51 14.23
N ASN A 241 -24.05 -9.95 14.62
CA ASN A 241 -24.46 -11.34 14.47
C ASN A 241 -24.47 -11.79 12.99
N ALA A 242 -24.96 -10.92 12.09
CA ALA A 242 -24.94 -11.20 10.66
C ALA A 242 -23.52 -11.25 10.09
N PHE A 243 -22.62 -10.43 10.65
CA PHE A 243 -21.21 -10.41 10.26
C PHE A 243 -20.47 -11.66 10.76
N GLU A 244 -20.65 -12.08 12.02
CA GLU A 244 -20.10 -13.31 12.56
C GLU A 244 -20.50 -14.54 11.73
N ALA A 245 -21.78 -14.66 11.35
CA ALA A 245 -22.24 -15.74 10.50
C ALA A 245 -21.50 -15.79 9.13
N LYS A 246 -21.16 -14.62 8.58
CA LYS A 246 -20.40 -14.50 7.34
C LYS A 246 -18.90 -14.71 7.51
N LEU A 247 -18.37 -14.60 8.75
CA LEU A 247 -16.95 -14.85 9.05
C LEU A 247 -16.62 -16.35 9.14
N LYS A 248 -17.55 -17.19 9.53
CA LYS A 248 -17.30 -18.65 9.72
C LYS A 248 -16.48 -19.32 8.61
N PRO A 249 -16.73 -19.07 7.30
CA PRO A 249 -15.92 -19.66 6.23
C PRO A 249 -14.46 -19.16 6.18
N TYR A 250 -14.15 -18.11 6.93
CA TYR A 250 -12.83 -17.46 6.94
C TYR A 250 -12.07 -17.68 8.25
N ASP A 251 -12.58 -18.48 9.19
CA ASP A 251 -12.00 -18.68 10.52
C ASP A 251 -10.52 -19.12 10.47
N GLU A 252 -10.18 -20.09 9.62
CA GLU A 252 -8.79 -20.53 9.42
C GLU A 252 -7.88 -19.37 8.96
N GLN A 253 -8.38 -18.52 8.07
CA GLN A 253 -7.61 -17.38 7.55
C GLN A 253 -7.41 -16.32 8.62
N ILE A 254 -8.40 -16.10 9.47
CA ILE A 254 -8.35 -15.17 10.61
C ILE A 254 -7.32 -15.66 11.62
N GLN A 255 -7.28 -16.96 11.89
CA GLN A 255 -6.27 -17.54 12.79
C GLN A 255 -4.84 -17.36 12.25
N ILE A 256 -4.64 -17.60 10.94
CA ILE A 256 -3.34 -17.38 10.29
C ILE A 256 -2.93 -15.90 10.38
N LEU A 257 -3.86 -14.98 10.15
CA LEU A 257 -3.58 -13.54 10.25
C LEU A 257 -3.22 -13.11 11.67
N ARG A 258 -3.91 -13.66 12.68
CA ARG A 258 -3.60 -13.41 14.10
C ARG A 258 -2.20 -13.91 14.45
N GLN A 259 -1.85 -15.12 14.01
CA GLN A 259 -0.51 -15.67 14.26
C GLN A 259 0.58 -14.83 13.58
N ASN A 260 0.38 -14.42 12.33
CA ASN A 260 1.34 -13.56 11.63
C ASN A 260 1.51 -12.20 12.33
N ALA A 261 0.43 -11.58 12.76
CA ALA A 261 0.49 -10.32 13.51
C ALA A 261 1.25 -10.46 14.84
N LEU A 262 1.11 -11.61 15.53
CA LEU A 262 1.88 -11.88 16.75
C LEU A 262 3.38 -12.06 16.45
N ILE A 263 3.73 -12.72 15.33
CA ILE A 263 5.12 -12.87 14.90
C ILE A 263 5.72 -11.51 14.56
N GLU A 264 5.04 -10.74 13.70
CA GLU A 264 5.48 -9.38 13.32
C GLU A 264 5.72 -8.49 14.55
N ARG A 265 4.84 -8.58 15.56
CA ARG A 265 4.99 -7.83 16.79
C ARG A 265 6.24 -8.26 17.58
N ARG A 266 6.47 -9.56 17.72
CA ARG A 266 7.67 -10.10 18.40
C ARG A 266 8.95 -9.69 17.69
N ASP A 267 8.96 -9.75 16.36
CA ASP A 267 10.13 -9.36 15.56
C ASP A 267 10.41 -7.87 15.70
N ALA A 268 9.37 -7.02 15.73
CA ALA A 268 9.52 -5.59 15.98
C ALA A 268 10.05 -5.30 17.40
N GLU A 269 9.52 -5.99 18.42
CA GLU A 269 10.00 -5.88 19.82
C GLU A 269 11.47 -6.32 19.92
N ARG A 270 11.88 -7.39 19.23
CA ARG A 270 13.27 -7.86 19.17
C ARG A 270 14.18 -6.83 18.50
N ALA A 271 13.79 -6.30 17.34
CA ALA A 271 14.57 -5.29 16.62
C ALA A 271 14.78 -4.02 17.46
N GLN A 272 13.75 -3.57 18.21
CA GLN A 272 13.88 -2.45 19.12
C GLN A 272 14.84 -2.76 20.28
N TRP A 273 14.80 -3.98 20.82
CA TRP A 273 15.71 -4.40 21.87
C TRP A 273 17.17 -4.46 21.35
N GLU A 274 17.41 -5.01 20.17
CA GLU A 274 18.73 -5.06 19.52
C GLU A 274 19.30 -3.66 19.28
N GLN A 275 18.48 -2.74 18.75
CA GLN A 275 18.87 -1.32 18.60
C GLN A 275 19.23 -0.67 19.93
N HIS A 276 18.47 -0.99 20.98
CA HIS A 276 18.77 -0.44 22.32
C HIS A 276 20.10 -0.98 22.86
N GLN A 277 20.40 -2.27 22.67
CA GLN A 277 21.68 -2.87 23.07
C GLN A 277 22.85 -2.24 22.31
N GLU A 278 22.71 -2.10 21.00
CA GLU A 278 23.73 -1.43 20.17
C GLU A 278 23.99 0.02 20.60
N HIS A 279 22.94 0.72 20.99
CA HIS A 279 23.07 2.08 21.53
C HIS A 279 23.83 2.10 22.85
N LEU A 280 23.53 1.17 23.76
CA LEU A 280 24.23 1.06 25.05
C LEU A 280 25.73 0.72 24.87
N GLU A 281 26.04 -0.19 23.96
CA GLU A 281 27.44 -0.54 23.61
C GLU A 281 28.20 0.68 23.06
N LYS A 282 27.57 1.44 22.14
CA LYS A 282 28.15 2.69 21.61
C LYS A 282 28.39 3.72 22.71
N MET A 283 27.45 3.86 23.64
CA MET A 283 27.63 4.78 24.78
C MET A 283 28.77 4.34 25.68
N SER A 284 28.93 3.04 25.98
CA SER A 284 30.05 2.50 26.75
C SER A 284 31.40 2.81 26.10
N LEU A 285 31.50 2.58 24.79
CA LEU A 285 32.72 2.91 24.03
C LEU A 285 33.05 4.39 24.02
N ILE A 286 32.03 5.27 23.95
CA ILE A 286 32.23 6.72 24.02
C ILE A 286 32.78 7.09 25.39
N TYR A 287 32.28 6.51 26.49
CA TYR A 287 32.79 6.75 27.86
C TYR A 287 34.27 6.29 27.98
N GLU A 288 34.61 5.10 27.48
CA GLU A 288 35.99 4.59 27.51
C GLU A 288 36.92 5.49 26.70
N LEU A 289 36.49 5.94 25.50
CA LEU A 289 37.27 6.90 24.70
C LEU A 289 37.47 8.23 25.43
N GLN A 290 36.45 8.74 26.11
CA GLN A 290 36.55 9.96 26.89
C GLN A 290 37.54 9.82 28.05
N GLU A 291 37.48 8.71 28.80
CA GLU A 291 38.46 8.44 29.86
C GLU A 291 39.88 8.35 29.34
N CYS A 292 40.08 7.68 28.17
CA CYS A 292 41.38 7.65 27.52
C CYS A 292 41.85 9.03 27.08
N GLN A 293 40.96 9.86 26.55
CA GLN A 293 41.27 11.21 26.15
C GLN A 293 41.67 12.10 27.36
N ASP A 294 40.87 12.00 28.44
CA ASP A 294 41.13 12.75 29.68
C ASP A 294 42.48 12.31 30.30
N PHE A 295 42.82 11.02 30.22
CA PHE A 295 44.14 10.52 30.64
C PHE A 295 45.26 11.12 29.80
N ILE A 296 45.14 11.09 28.45
CA ILE A 296 46.12 11.69 27.55
C ILE A 296 46.28 13.18 27.80
N ASP A 297 45.19 13.87 28.08
CA ASP A 297 45.20 15.32 28.34
C ASP A 297 45.83 15.65 29.71
N SER A 298 45.86 14.72 30.63
CA SER A 298 46.57 14.86 31.91
C SER A 298 48.10 14.74 31.83
N ILE A 299 48.63 14.20 30.70
CA ILE A 299 50.08 14.09 30.47
C ILE A 299 50.63 15.44 30.05
N PRO A 300 51.78 15.94 30.66
CA PRO A 300 52.44 17.16 30.24
C PRO A 300 52.76 17.18 28.73
N GLN A 301 52.62 18.34 28.09
CA GLN A 301 52.68 18.45 26.63
C GLN A 301 54.03 18.01 26.06
N ASP A 302 55.13 18.34 26.75
CA ASP A 302 56.49 17.95 26.37
C ASP A 302 56.69 16.41 26.37
N LEU A 303 56.07 15.73 27.33
CA LEU A 303 56.09 14.27 27.39
C LEU A 303 55.19 13.65 26.30
N ARG A 304 54.08 14.26 25.98
CA ARG A 304 53.22 13.80 24.89
C ARG A 304 53.92 13.87 23.52
N GLU A 305 54.63 14.95 23.26
CA GLU A 305 55.41 15.12 22.02
C GLU A 305 56.54 14.08 21.90
N GLN A 306 57.30 13.84 22.98
CA GLN A 306 58.34 12.79 23.01
C GLN A 306 57.77 11.40 22.78
N LEU A 307 56.64 11.05 23.40
CA LEU A 307 55.96 9.78 23.20
C LEU A 307 55.47 9.57 21.77
N LYS A 308 54.94 10.64 21.17
CA LYS A 308 54.46 10.63 19.79
C LYS A 308 55.60 10.39 18.79
N GLU A 309 56.70 11.12 18.95
CA GLU A 309 57.91 10.96 18.11
C GLU A 309 58.47 9.53 18.23
N HIS A 310 58.52 8.99 19.45
CA HIS A 310 59.00 7.64 19.71
C HIS A 310 58.11 6.58 19.05
N TYR A 311 56.78 6.74 19.15
CA TYR A 311 55.81 5.87 18.54
C TYR A 311 55.82 5.89 17.01
N GLU A 312 55.93 7.08 16.42
CA GLU A 312 56.07 7.25 14.97
C GLU A 312 57.39 6.61 14.44
N ALA A 313 58.51 6.72 15.17
CA ALA A 313 59.74 6.07 14.84
C ALA A 313 59.61 4.52 14.88
N GLN A 314 58.94 3.96 15.88
CA GLN A 314 58.64 2.51 15.95
C GLN A 314 57.72 2.02 14.83
N LEU A 315 56.72 2.79 14.45
CA LEU A 315 55.86 2.46 13.33
C LEU A 315 56.59 2.43 12.00
N LYS A 316 57.49 3.39 11.75
CA LYS A 316 58.34 3.38 10.56
C LYS A 316 59.24 2.16 10.51
N GLN A 317 59.88 1.82 11.62
CA GLN A 317 60.73 0.58 11.70
C GLN A 317 59.89 -0.68 11.43
N LYS A 318 58.67 -0.81 11.97
CA LYS A 318 57.80 -1.96 11.70
C LYS A 318 57.34 -2.02 10.24
N GLN A 319 57.05 -0.87 9.60
CA GLN A 319 56.71 -0.84 8.18
C GLN A 319 57.88 -1.21 7.29
N GLU A 320 59.08 -0.73 7.58
CA GLU A 320 60.32 -1.07 6.85
C GLU A 320 60.65 -2.60 6.97
N GLN A 321 60.38 -3.20 8.12
CA GLN A 321 60.53 -4.65 8.30
C GLN A 321 59.46 -5.49 7.57
N GLN A 322 58.27 -4.97 7.35
CA GLN A 322 57.21 -5.65 6.60
C GLN A 322 57.37 -5.53 5.06
N PHE A 323 58.06 -4.53 4.56
CA PHE A 323 58.28 -4.31 3.12
C PHE A 323 59.67 -4.66 2.66
N GLY A 324 60.53 -5.21 3.53
CA GLY A 324 61.90 -5.62 3.27
C GLY A 324 62.13 -7.10 3.00
N HIS A 325 61.08 -7.83 2.53
CA HIS A 325 61.19 -9.20 2.05
C HIS A 325 60.64 -9.32 0.64
#